data_17ad42385beb761836b5c97868586f91
#
_entry.id   17ad42385beb761836b5c97868586f91
#
_cell.length_a   1.000
_cell.length_b   1.000
_cell.length_c   1.000
_cell.angle_alpha   90.00
_cell.angle_beta   90.00
_cell.angle_gamma   90.00
#
_symmetry.space_group_name_H-M   'P 1'
#
loop_
_entity.id
_entity.type
_entity.pdbx_description
1 polymer ?
#
loop_
_entity_poly.entity_id
_entity_poly.type
_entity_poly.pdbx_seq_one_letter_code
_entity_poly.pdbx_strand_id
1 'polypeptide(L)'
;MNGLTARLALDVLDLPTGATLAVTGAAGAFGGYVVQLAKADGLRVVADAAPADEELVSSLGADVVVARGEGVADRIREAVGDGVAGIADGSLQGDELVGALADGGRIATVRGYAGPEGGSGRGITWHPVMVRDYAENRAALDRLREQAEKGEVTLRVAAEIPAEQAAEAHRRLEAGGVRGRLVIRF
;
A
#
# COMPACT_ATOMS: atom_id res chain seq x y z
N MET A 1 5.84 -11.37 -4.63
CA MET A 1 4.41 -11.02 -4.85
C MET A 1 4.08 -9.62 -4.31
N ASN A 2 4.06 -9.36 -2.98
CA ASN A 2 3.58 -8.06 -2.47
C ASN A 2 4.37 -6.84 -2.97
N GLY A 3 5.70 -6.93 -3.10
CA GLY A 3 6.50 -5.83 -3.69
C GLY A 3 6.11 -5.55 -5.15
N LEU A 4 5.90 -6.61 -5.93
CA LEU A 4 5.46 -6.46 -7.31
C LEU A 4 4.02 -5.92 -7.42
N THR A 5 3.12 -6.32 -6.51
CA THR A 5 1.77 -5.74 -6.41
C THR A 5 1.83 -4.25 -6.07
N ALA A 6 2.72 -3.87 -5.13
CA ALA A 6 2.93 -2.46 -4.77
C ALA A 6 3.51 -1.65 -5.94
N ARG A 7 4.46 -2.21 -6.69
CA ARG A 7 5.00 -1.55 -7.89
C ARG A 7 3.92 -1.36 -8.94
N LEU A 8 3.13 -2.39 -9.25
CA LEU A 8 2.01 -2.29 -10.19
C LEU A 8 0.98 -1.23 -9.74
N ALA A 9 0.66 -1.18 -8.44
CA ALA A 9 -0.25 -0.16 -7.92
C ALA A 9 0.25 1.27 -8.20
N LEU A 10 1.55 1.53 -8.01
CA LEU A 10 2.14 2.83 -8.32
C LEU A 10 2.20 3.11 -9.83
N ASP A 11 2.50 2.10 -10.63
CA ASP A 11 2.55 2.24 -12.09
C ASP A 11 1.18 2.57 -12.69
N VAL A 12 0.09 1.93 -12.22
CA VAL A 12 -1.26 2.24 -12.72
C VAL A 12 -1.81 3.57 -12.19
N LEU A 13 -1.36 4.00 -11.02
CA LEU A 13 -1.68 5.33 -10.49
C LEU A 13 -0.99 6.44 -11.30
N ASP A 14 0.19 6.17 -11.85
CA ASP A 14 0.94 7.07 -12.73
C ASP A 14 0.95 8.52 -12.23
N LEU A 15 1.40 8.70 -10.99
CA LEU A 15 1.44 10.02 -10.34
C LEU A 15 2.75 10.74 -10.65
N PRO A 16 2.72 12.05 -10.93
CA PRO A 16 3.95 12.81 -11.13
C PRO A 16 4.76 12.94 -9.83
N THR A 17 6.08 13.04 -9.95
CA THR A 17 6.97 13.32 -8.80
C THR A 17 6.48 14.55 -8.03
N GLY A 18 6.50 14.47 -6.71
CA GLY A 18 5.99 15.50 -5.81
C GLY A 18 4.48 15.44 -5.52
N ALA A 19 3.72 14.63 -6.28
CA ALA A 19 2.30 14.41 -5.97
C ALA A 19 2.11 13.71 -4.62
N THR A 20 0.97 13.93 -4.00
CA THR A 20 0.63 13.30 -2.73
C THR A 20 -0.17 12.02 -2.96
N LEU A 21 0.35 10.91 -2.42
CA LEU A 21 -0.27 9.58 -2.38
C LEU A 21 -0.74 9.28 -0.96
N ALA A 22 -1.97 8.81 -0.80
CA ALA A 22 -2.39 8.17 0.44
C ALA A 22 -2.22 6.65 0.37
N VAL A 23 -1.82 6.04 1.49
CA VAL A 23 -1.66 4.59 1.61
C VAL A 23 -2.45 4.10 2.79
N THR A 24 -3.43 3.23 2.57
CA THR A 24 -4.17 2.56 3.66
C THR A 24 -3.64 1.15 3.91
N GLY A 25 -3.73 0.68 5.14
CA GLY A 25 -3.10 -0.58 5.56
C GLY A 25 -1.56 -0.51 5.52
N ALA A 26 -0.97 0.66 5.78
CA ALA A 26 0.45 0.95 5.57
C ALA A 26 1.39 0.07 6.41
N ALA A 27 1.00 -0.34 7.62
CA ALA A 27 1.79 -1.26 8.43
C ALA A 27 1.83 -2.70 7.87
N GLY A 28 0.91 -3.05 6.97
CA GLY A 28 0.82 -4.36 6.31
C GLY A 28 1.92 -4.61 5.29
N ALA A 29 1.97 -5.84 4.76
CA ALA A 29 3.01 -6.22 3.81
C ALA A 29 2.90 -5.48 2.46
N PHE A 30 1.68 -5.28 1.94
CA PHE A 30 1.45 -4.51 0.71
C PHE A 30 1.70 -3.01 0.94
N GLY A 31 0.99 -2.42 1.92
CA GLY A 31 1.06 -0.97 2.16
C GLY A 31 2.46 -0.50 2.52
N GLY A 32 3.21 -1.27 3.31
CA GLY A 32 4.59 -0.91 3.66
C GLY A 32 5.56 -0.94 2.47
N TYR A 33 5.32 -1.78 1.45
CA TYR A 33 6.07 -1.70 0.19
C TYR A 33 5.63 -0.48 -0.63
N VAL A 34 4.33 -0.17 -0.66
CA VAL A 34 3.83 1.03 -1.37
C VAL A 34 4.47 2.29 -0.79
N VAL A 35 4.49 2.44 0.55
CA VAL A 35 5.13 3.60 1.20
C VAL A 35 6.56 3.78 0.73
N GLN A 36 7.40 2.74 0.85
CA GLN A 36 8.83 2.82 0.50
C GLN A 36 9.05 3.09 -0.99
N LEU A 37 8.33 2.39 -1.87
CA LEU A 37 8.45 2.56 -3.31
C LEU A 37 7.96 3.94 -3.77
N ALA A 38 6.87 4.46 -3.17
CA ALA A 38 6.37 5.80 -3.43
C ALA A 38 7.41 6.87 -3.05
N LYS A 39 8.10 6.68 -1.92
CA LYS A 39 9.20 7.58 -1.53
C LYS A 39 10.37 7.52 -2.52
N ALA A 40 10.75 6.33 -2.98
CA ALA A 40 11.79 6.15 -4.00
C ALA A 40 11.40 6.79 -5.35
N ASP A 41 10.10 6.87 -5.66
CA ASP A 41 9.57 7.57 -6.85
C ASP A 41 9.40 9.09 -6.63
N GLY A 42 9.76 9.61 -5.45
CA GLY A 42 9.71 11.03 -5.12
C GLY A 42 8.30 11.56 -4.79
N LEU A 43 7.38 10.69 -4.38
CA LEU A 43 6.04 11.08 -3.95
C LEU A 43 6.04 11.56 -2.48
N ARG A 44 5.10 12.43 -2.15
CA ARG A 44 4.72 12.71 -0.76
C ARG A 44 3.71 11.66 -0.30
N VAL A 45 3.96 11.04 0.85
CA VAL A 45 3.14 9.92 1.34
C VAL A 45 2.42 10.29 2.63
N VAL A 46 1.09 10.17 2.61
CA VAL A 46 0.22 10.17 3.79
C VAL A 46 -0.22 8.74 4.04
N ALA A 47 0.00 8.20 5.22
CA ALA A 47 -0.26 6.79 5.50
C ALA A 47 -1.10 6.61 6.77
N ASP A 48 -1.94 5.57 6.80
CA ASP A 48 -2.69 5.25 8.00
C ASP A 48 -1.91 4.30 8.93
N ALA A 49 -2.09 4.47 10.24
CA ALA A 49 -1.55 3.55 11.21
C ALA A 49 -2.43 3.41 12.46
N ALA A 50 -2.35 2.25 13.13
CA ALA A 50 -2.76 2.16 14.52
C ALA A 50 -1.66 2.79 15.41
N PRO A 51 -1.98 3.25 16.64
CA PRO A 51 -0.97 3.87 17.51
C PRO A 51 0.29 3.02 17.70
N ALA A 52 0.14 1.71 17.80
CA ALA A 52 1.27 0.79 17.94
C ALA A 52 2.14 0.63 16.67
N ASP A 53 1.67 1.12 15.53
CA ASP A 53 2.34 0.99 14.22
C ASP A 53 2.86 2.33 13.68
N GLU A 54 2.61 3.46 14.35
CA GLU A 54 2.98 4.79 13.89
C GLU A 54 4.49 4.93 13.66
N GLU A 55 5.31 4.46 14.60
CA GLU A 55 6.76 4.47 14.48
C GLU A 55 7.24 3.64 13.29
N LEU A 56 6.66 2.44 13.11
CA LEU A 56 6.95 1.58 11.96
C LEU A 56 6.62 2.31 10.65
N VAL A 57 5.41 2.85 10.52
CA VAL A 57 4.95 3.47 9.27
C VAL A 57 5.78 4.73 8.96
N SER A 58 6.12 5.53 9.97
CA SER A 58 7.03 6.66 9.83
C SER A 58 8.43 6.21 9.37
N SER A 59 8.97 5.14 9.96
CA SER A 59 10.30 4.61 9.59
C SER A 59 10.34 4.04 8.17
N LEU A 60 9.21 3.64 7.61
CA LEU A 60 9.09 3.23 6.20
C LEU A 60 9.11 4.42 5.22
N GLY A 61 9.06 5.64 5.73
CA GLY A 61 9.18 6.87 4.95
C GLY A 61 7.88 7.66 4.76
N ALA A 62 6.79 7.35 5.47
CA ALA A 62 5.60 8.18 5.43
C ALA A 62 5.90 9.61 5.92
N ASP A 63 5.50 10.62 5.13
CA ASP A 63 5.68 12.04 5.49
C ASP A 63 4.67 12.50 6.53
N VAL A 64 3.48 11.89 6.52
CA VAL A 64 2.39 12.13 7.47
C VAL A 64 1.75 10.80 7.83
N VAL A 65 1.54 10.58 9.12
CA VAL A 65 0.80 9.42 9.62
C VAL A 65 -0.51 9.89 10.25
N VAL A 66 -1.62 9.29 9.83
CA VAL A 66 -2.97 9.53 10.35
C VAL A 66 -3.51 8.29 11.04
N ALA A 67 -4.42 8.46 12.00
CA ALA A 67 -5.05 7.33 12.66
C ALA A 67 -5.88 6.52 11.66
N ARG A 68 -5.76 5.20 11.70
CA ARG A 68 -6.54 4.27 10.86
C ARG A 68 -7.99 4.12 11.35
N GLY A 69 -8.82 3.47 10.54
CA GLY A 69 -10.19 3.10 10.89
C GLY A 69 -11.23 4.09 10.36
N GLU A 70 -12.43 4.05 10.94
CA GLU A 70 -13.56 4.88 10.52
C GLU A 70 -13.15 6.35 10.43
N GLY A 71 -13.58 7.06 9.36
CA GLY A 71 -13.23 8.46 9.11
C GLY A 71 -11.78 8.71 8.66
N VAL A 72 -11.04 7.68 8.24
CA VAL A 72 -9.66 7.86 7.75
C VAL A 72 -9.58 8.79 6.53
N ALA A 73 -10.60 8.79 5.66
CA ALA A 73 -10.65 9.68 4.50
C ALA A 73 -10.65 11.16 4.92
N ASP A 74 -11.42 11.51 5.95
CA ASP A 74 -11.48 12.88 6.47
C ASP A 74 -10.13 13.28 7.06
N ARG A 75 -9.49 12.41 7.86
CA ARG A 75 -8.16 12.68 8.43
C ARG A 75 -7.09 12.86 7.36
N ILE A 76 -7.13 12.04 6.29
CA ILE A 76 -6.24 12.24 5.14
C ILE A 76 -6.51 13.61 4.50
N ARG A 77 -7.79 13.95 4.29
CA ARG A 77 -8.18 15.22 3.70
C ARG A 77 -7.73 16.42 4.53
N GLU A 78 -7.91 16.37 5.85
CA GLU A 78 -7.45 17.39 6.79
C GLU A 78 -5.92 17.56 6.75
N ALA A 79 -5.18 16.48 6.64
CA ALA A 79 -3.72 16.49 6.59
C ALA A 79 -3.13 17.14 5.32
N VAL A 80 -3.89 17.18 4.22
CA VAL A 80 -3.41 17.68 2.92
C VAL A 80 -4.19 18.85 2.34
N GLY A 81 -5.37 19.17 2.89
CA GLY A 81 -6.23 20.27 2.45
C GLY A 81 -7.04 19.93 1.19
N ASP A 82 -6.44 20.00 0.01
CA ASP A 82 -7.13 19.86 -1.28
C ASP A 82 -7.42 18.42 -1.69
N GLY A 83 -7.00 17.45 -0.90
CA GLY A 83 -7.09 16.02 -1.19
C GLY A 83 -5.84 15.47 -1.87
N VAL A 84 -5.76 14.14 -1.93
CA VAL A 84 -4.60 13.44 -2.51
C VAL A 84 -4.82 13.15 -4.00
N ALA A 85 -3.73 13.13 -4.77
CA ALA A 85 -3.77 12.80 -6.19
C ALA A 85 -4.06 11.32 -6.44
N GLY A 86 -3.67 10.46 -5.50
CA GLY A 86 -3.91 9.02 -5.59
C GLY A 86 -4.01 8.34 -4.25
N ILE A 87 -4.62 7.15 -4.25
CA ILE A 87 -4.72 6.28 -3.08
C ILE A 87 -4.30 4.86 -3.49
N ALA A 88 -3.46 4.23 -2.67
CA ALA A 88 -3.24 2.79 -2.71
C ALA A 88 -4.00 2.14 -1.53
N ASP A 89 -5.12 1.50 -1.83
CA ASP A 89 -5.99 0.91 -0.81
C ASP A 89 -5.56 -0.52 -0.46
N GLY A 90 -4.80 -0.65 0.61
CA GLY A 90 -4.39 -1.94 1.19
C GLY A 90 -5.30 -2.43 2.31
N SER A 91 -6.27 -1.64 2.74
CA SER A 91 -7.21 -1.97 3.82
C SER A 91 -8.62 -2.34 3.34
N LEU A 92 -8.86 -2.32 2.02
CA LEU A 92 -10.13 -2.70 1.39
C LEU A 92 -11.32 -1.81 1.80
N GLN A 93 -11.09 -0.52 1.95
CA GLN A 93 -12.13 0.45 2.31
C GLN A 93 -12.91 0.97 1.09
N GLY A 94 -12.33 0.87 -0.11
CA GLY A 94 -13.04 1.18 -1.34
C GLY A 94 -13.64 2.60 -1.34
N ASP A 95 -14.97 2.68 -1.49
CA ASP A 95 -15.70 3.95 -1.65
C ASP A 95 -15.56 4.91 -0.46
N GLU A 96 -15.31 4.40 0.74
CA GLU A 96 -15.11 5.24 1.93
C GLU A 96 -13.92 6.20 1.77
N LEU A 97 -12.98 5.87 0.87
CA LEU A 97 -11.78 6.68 0.63
C LEU A 97 -11.99 7.81 -0.39
N VAL A 98 -13.11 7.84 -1.12
CA VAL A 98 -13.37 8.83 -2.17
C VAL A 98 -13.29 10.27 -1.66
N GLY A 99 -13.70 10.50 -0.40
CA GLY A 99 -13.61 11.81 0.25
C GLY A 99 -12.19 12.37 0.38
N ALA A 100 -11.18 11.50 0.46
CA ALA A 100 -9.78 11.89 0.57
C ALA A 100 -9.16 12.35 -0.78
N LEU A 101 -9.73 11.94 -1.92
CA LEU A 101 -9.19 12.23 -3.24
C LEU A 101 -9.48 13.68 -3.68
N ALA A 102 -8.54 14.28 -4.39
CA ALA A 102 -8.78 15.44 -5.23
C ALA A 102 -9.64 15.08 -6.46
N ASP A 103 -10.19 16.08 -7.16
CA ASP A 103 -10.89 15.86 -8.42
C ASP A 103 -9.93 15.29 -9.47
N GLY A 104 -10.38 14.30 -10.24
CA GLY A 104 -9.53 13.56 -11.17
C GLY A 104 -8.57 12.58 -10.50
N GLY A 105 -8.69 12.38 -9.18
CA GLY A 105 -7.83 11.47 -8.43
C GLY A 105 -7.97 10.00 -8.85
N ARG A 106 -6.97 9.20 -8.49
CA ARG A 106 -6.86 7.78 -8.88
C ARG A 106 -6.78 6.89 -7.65
N ILE A 107 -7.44 5.74 -7.69
CA ILE A 107 -7.38 4.78 -6.59
C ILE A 107 -6.99 3.40 -7.11
N ALA A 108 -5.90 2.85 -6.59
CA ALA A 108 -5.47 1.48 -6.82
C ALA A 108 -6.00 0.60 -5.69
N THR A 109 -6.75 -0.42 -6.06
CA THR A 109 -7.39 -1.35 -5.13
C THR A 109 -6.84 -2.75 -5.28
N VAL A 110 -6.74 -3.49 -4.19
CA VAL A 110 -6.40 -4.92 -4.22
C VAL A 110 -7.66 -5.78 -4.17
N ARG A 111 -7.54 -7.08 -4.51
CA ARG A 111 -8.63 -8.05 -4.55
C ARG A 111 -9.74 -7.77 -5.57
N GLY A 112 -9.44 -7.00 -6.62
CA GLY A 112 -10.32 -6.86 -7.79
C GLY A 112 -11.49 -5.91 -7.64
N TYR A 113 -11.54 -5.08 -6.58
CA TYR A 113 -12.57 -4.06 -6.48
C TYR A 113 -12.34 -2.97 -7.56
N ALA A 114 -13.34 -2.69 -8.38
CA ALA A 114 -13.24 -1.79 -9.53
C ALA A 114 -14.03 -0.46 -9.36
N GLY A 115 -14.44 -0.17 -8.13
CA GLY A 115 -15.25 1.01 -7.83
C GLY A 115 -16.77 0.75 -7.91
N PRO A 116 -17.58 1.74 -7.54
CA PRO A 116 -19.03 1.64 -7.55
C PRO A 116 -19.61 1.61 -8.98
N GLU A 117 -20.75 0.98 -9.13
CA GLU A 117 -21.53 1.06 -10.38
C GLU A 117 -21.88 2.52 -10.68
N GLY A 118 -21.62 2.97 -11.92
CA GLY A 118 -21.84 4.36 -12.32
C GLY A 118 -20.71 5.33 -11.98
N GLY A 119 -19.63 4.83 -11.35
CA GLY A 119 -18.48 5.64 -10.96
C GLY A 119 -18.73 6.51 -9.72
N SER A 120 -17.69 7.18 -9.24
CA SER A 120 -17.73 8.01 -8.02
C SER A 120 -17.88 9.51 -8.29
N GLY A 121 -18.12 9.91 -9.54
CA GLY A 121 -18.14 11.33 -9.92
C GLY A 121 -16.76 11.98 -9.84
N ARG A 122 -16.67 13.30 -9.95
CA ARG A 122 -15.43 14.09 -9.78
C ARG A 122 -14.25 13.65 -10.65
N GLY A 123 -14.48 12.83 -11.71
CA GLY A 123 -13.44 12.30 -12.59
C GLY A 123 -12.52 11.26 -11.95
N ILE A 124 -12.89 10.67 -10.83
CA ILE A 124 -12.11 9.67 -10.11
C ILE A 124 -12.04 8.37 -10.90
N THR A 125 -10.85 7.79 -11.01
CA THR A 125 -10.61 6.52 -11.71
C THR A 125 -10.16 5.41 -10.75
N TRP A 126 -10.65 4.20 -11.02
CA TRP A 126 -10.40 3.01 -10.23
C TRP A 126 -9.52 2.03 -11.00
N HIS A 127 -8.48 1.55 -10.33
CA HIS A 127 -7.48 0.65 -10.90
C HIS A 127 -7.39 -0.63 -10.04
N PRO A 128 -8.15 -1.68 -10.35
CA PRO A 128 -7.99 -2.98 -9.69
C PRO A 128 -6.64 -3.58 -10.03
N VAL A 129 -5.82 -3.84 -9.00
CA VAL A 129 -4.46 -4.35 -9.16
C VAL A 129 -4.48 -5.88 -9.18
N MET A 130 -4.18 -6.46 -10.33
CA MET A 130 -4.08 -7.91 -10.55
C MET A 130 -2.65 -8.28 -10.95
N VAL A 131 -1.82 -8.63 -9.97
CA VAL A 131 -0.37 -8.87 -10.16
C VAL A 131 -0.06 -10.08 -11.06
N ARG A 132 -1.01 -10.99 -11.30
CA ARG A 132 -0.80 -12.17 -12.15
C ARG A 132 -0.25 -11.78 -13.52
N ASP A 133 -0.89 -10.79 -14.16
CA ASP A 133 -0.53 -10.37 -15.51
C ASP A 133 0.77 -9.56 -15.57
N TYR A 134 1.26 -9.16 -14.40
CA TYR A 134 2.50 -8.41 -14.21
C TYR A 134 3.67 -9.28 -13.69
N ALA A 135 3.39 -10.55 -13.35
CA ALA A 135 4.34 -11.42 -12.65
C ALA A 135 5.60 -11.75 -13.47
N GLU A 136 5.53 -11.67 -14.80
CA GLU A 136 6.64 -11.93 -15.73
C GLU A 136 7.36 -10.65 -16.19
N ASN A 137 6.99 -9.47 -15.65
CA ASN A 137 7.66 -8.21 -15.99
C ASN A 137 9.07 -8.17 -15.39
N ARG A 138 10.07 -8.59 -16.18
CA ARG A 138 11.47 -8.63 -15.77
C ARG A 138 11.99 -7.27 -15.34
N ALA A 139 11.67 -6.21 -16.07
CA ALA A 139 12.15 -4.87 -15.73
C ALA A 139 11.67 -4.42 -14.35
N ALA A 140 10.40 -4.69 -14.01
CA ALA A 140 9.86 -4.39 -12.69
C ALA A 140 10.50 -5.26 -11.58
N LEU A 141 10.77 -6.54 -11.86
CA LEU A 141 11.44 -7.43 -10.91
C LEU A 141 12.90 -7.02 -10.68
N ASP A 142 13.63 -6.69 -11.75
CA ASP A 142 15.02 -6.23 -11.64
C ASP A 142 15.10 -4.89 -10.88
N ARG A 143 14.19 -3.96 -11.16
CA ARG A 143 14.10 -2.69 -10.41
C ARG A 143 13.86 -2.92 -8.91
N LEU A 144 12.91 -3.80 -8.55
CA LEU A 144 12.65 -4.15 -7.16
C LEU A 144 13.86 -4.78 -6.47
N ARG A 145 14.58 -5.66 -7.18
CA ARG A 145 15.82 -6.27 -6.66
C ARG A 145 16.86 -5.19 -6.38
N GLU A 146 17.12 -4.30 -7.35
CA GLU A 146 18.07 -3.20 -7.18
C GLU A 146 17.69 -2.26 -6.03
N GLN A 147 16.40 -1.94 -5.87
CA GLN A 147 15.91 -1.11 -4.77
C GLN A 147 16.09 -1.80 -3.41
N ALA A 148 15.90 -3.12 -3.34
CA ALA A 148 16.17 -3.88 -2.13
C ALA A 148 17.68 -3.95 -1.81
N GLU A 149 18.53 -4.15 -2.82
CA GLU A 149 19.99 -4.16 -2.67
C GLU A 149 20.55 -2.80 -2.20
N LYS A 150 19.93 -1.70 -2.64
CA LYS A 150 20.27 -0.32 -2.22
C LYS A 150 19.68 0.06 -0.85
N GLY A 151 18.84 -0.78 -0.26
CA GLY A 151 18.14 -0.48 1.00
C GLY A 151 16.98 0.50 0.87
N GLU A 152 16.55 0.83 -0.35
CA GLU A 152 15.37 1.66 -0.61
C GLU A 152 14.07 0.92 -0.23
N VAL A 153 14.11 -0.41 -0.24
CA VAL A 153 13.01 -1.29 0.15
C VAL A 153 13.48 -2.33 1.16
N THR A 154 12.87 -2.33 2.33
CA THR A 154 13.18 -3.28 3.40
C THR A 154 12.34 -4.56 3.26
N LEU A 155 12.99 -5.71 3.19
CA LEU A 155 12.34 -7.02 3.18
C LEU A 155 12.01 -7.43 4.61
N ARG A 156 10.82 -7.10 5.08
CA ARG A 156 10.41 -7.37 6.46
C ARG A 156 10.01 -8.83 6.65
N VAL A 157 10.81 -9.57 7.43
CA VAL A 157 10.50 -10.91 7.91
C VAL A 157 9.99 -10.81 9.34
N ALA A 158 8.72 -11.19 9.55
CA ALA A 158 8.09 -11.16 10.88
C ALA A 158 8.50 -12.37 11.74
N ALA A 159 8.64 -13.53 11.12
CA ALA A 159 9.20 -14.73 11.75
C ALA A 159 9.61 -15.77 10.69
N GLU A 160 10.61 -16.58 11.04
CA GLU A 160 10.90 -17.83 10.36
C GLU A 160 10.24 -18.97 11.11
N ILE A 161 9.56 -19.86 10.40
CA ILE A 161 8.76 -20.95 10.95
C ILE A 161 9.18 -22.26 10.28
N PRO A 162 9.51 -23.31 11.04
CA PRO A 162 9.82 -24.62 10.47
C PRO A 162 8.64 -25.17 9.63
N ALA A 163 8.93 -25.94 8.60
CA ALA A 163 7.91 -26.45 7.68
C ALA A 163 6.84 -27.30 8.39
N GLU A 164 7.21 -28.03 9.44
CA GLU A 164 6.30 -28.83 10.26
C GLU A 164 5.25 -27.96 11.00
N GLN A 165 5.52 -26.67 11.17
CA GLN A 165 4.64 -25.70 11.83
C GLN A 165 3.90 -24.80 10.83
N ALA A 166 3.85 -25.14 9.54
CA ALA A 166 3.18 -24.33 8.52
C ALA A 166 1.71 -24.01 8.86
N ALA A 167 0.98 -24.95 9.45
CA ALA A 167 -0.39 -24.72 9.90
C ALA A 167 -0.49 -23.61 10.96
N GLU A 168 0.50 -23.48 11.84
CA GLU A 168 0.57 -22.40 12.83
C GLU A 168 0.85 -21.05 12.14
N ALA A 169 1.72 -21.03 11.13
CA ALA A 169 1.95 -19.83 10.33
C ALA A 169 0.66 -19.31 9.68
N HIS A 170 -0.17 -20.20 9.15
CA HIS A 170 -1.49 -19.85 8.60
C HIS A 170 -2.43 -19.26 9.67
N ARG A 171 -2.55 -19.93 10.83
CA ARG A 171 -3.38 -19.41 11.94
C ARG A 171 -2.94 -18.01 12.40
N ARG A 172 -1.62 -17.76 12.52
CA ARG A 172 -1.08 -16.45 12.88
C ARG A 172 -1.40 -15.40 11.82
N LEU A 173 -1.33 -15.76 10.51
CA LEU A 173 -1.67 -14.85 9.44
C LEU A 173 -3.17 -14.51 9.44
N GLU A 174 -4.04 -15.49 9.67
CA GLU A 174 -5.50 -15.32 9.76
C GLU A 174 -5.91 -14.49 10.97
N ALA A 175 -5.24 -14.66 12.10
CA ALA A 175 -5.45 -13.84 13.31
C ALA A 175 -5.06 -12.36 13.11
N GLY A 176 -4.30 -12.05 12.05
CA GLY A 176 -3.85 -10.70 11.77
C GLY A 176 -2.70 -10.23 12.65
N GLY A 177 -2.40 -8.94 12.60
CA GLY A 177 -1.34 -8.34 13.43
C GLY A 177 0.10 -8.65 12.98
N VAL A 178 0.30 -9.37 11.87
CA VAL A 178 1.63 -9.69 11.36
C VAL A 178 2.23 -8.49 10.63
N ARG A 179 3.38 -8.02 11.09
CA ARG A 179 4.10 -6.87 10.51
C ARG A 179 5.32 -7.32 9.68
N GLY A 180 5.05 -7.87 8.50
CA GLY A 180 6.05 -8.46 7.60
C GLY A 180 5.57 -9.79 7.04
N ARG A 181 6.51 -10.64 6.60
CA ARG A 181 6.21 -11.97 6.06
C ARG A 181 6.55 -13.06 7.06
N LEU A 182 5.70 -14.07 7.15
CA LEU A 182 6.06 -15.34 7.76
C LEU A 182 6.78 -16.18 6.69
N VAL A 183 7.98 -16.61 6.98
CA VAL A 183 8.82 -17.40 6.07
C VAL A 183 8.87 -18.84 6.56
N ILE A 184 8.50 -19.78 5.71
CA ILE A 184 8.62 -21.21 6.01
C ILE A 184 10.03 -21.66 5.64
N ARG A 185 10.69 -22.30 6.58
CA ARG A 185 12.05 -22.84 6.41
C ARG A 185 11.98 -24.36 6.32
N PHE A 186 12.58 -24.92 5.28
CA PHE A 186 12.73 -26.34 5.02
C PHE A 186 14.07 -26.87 5.51
#